data_7358d775b5254434e99258efad8d2a36
#
_entry.id   7358d775b5254434e99258efad8d2a36
#
_cell.length_a   1.000
_cell.length_b   1.000
_cell.length_c   1.000
_cell.angle_alpha   90.00
_cell.angle_beta   90.00
_cell.angle_gamma   90.00
#
_symmetry.space_group_name_H-M   'P 1'
#
loop_
_entity.id
_entity.type
_entity.pdbx_description
1 polymer ?
#
loop_
_entity_poly.entity_id
_entity_poly.type
_entity_poly.pdbx_seq_one_letter_code
_entity_poly.pdbx_strand_id
1 'polypeptide(L)'
;KYVYIQFFIIRSDKISMKFFNLLKERAAEGVKIKLSVDRFGGNDMSRTLVNDLKKNGVEFTFSRKASMQHFFYSINHRNHRKFVVVDGQEAYLGGFNIGEEYLGNHKKLGYWRDYHLRIKGEGVFEIEQQFLKDWEEDTGQRLSPQHVHTSHSNRANYQLLFSTGEELEQKVIKLINCARTKLTIATPYFIPSERLMDALISAKEKGVSIDILLPDNTDAWFTKPPSYPKTEKLLSKGIRIFLYEKGFFHGKVMIIDHTVANISTANWDPRSFYLNDEASCIIYDREIIAHVEREINEDKANSRRLTKRVIDEIPKWERSLQKTPEWIYYYF
;
A
#
# COMPACT_ATOMS: atom_id res chain seq x y z
N LYS A 1 7.74 27.62 3.05
CA LYS A 1 7.96 26.19 3.38
C LYS A 1 6.63 25.56 3.73
N TYR A 2 6.44 24.33 3.29
CA TYR A 2 5.21 23.58 3.56
C TYR A 2 5.43 22.09 3.58
N VAL A 3 4.57 21.36 4.29
CA VAL A 3 4.54 19.89 4.30
C VAL A 3 3.10 19.43 4.15
N TYR A 4 2.84 18.60 3.14
CA TYR A 4 1.57 17.94 2.91
C TYR A 4 1.70 16.46 3.25
N ILE A 5 0.78 15.94 4.06
CA ILE A 5 0.90 14.63 4.68
C ILE A 5 -0.43 13.89 4.54
N GLN A 6 -0.38 12.70 3.99
CA GLN A 6 -1.54 11.82 3.87
C GLN A 6 -1.18 10.41 4.30
N PHE A 7 -1.96 9.87 5.25
CA PHE A 7 -1.83 8.49 5.71
C PHE A 7 -3.18 7.82 5.87
N PHE A 8 -3.20 6.51 5.67
CA PHE A 8 -4.39 5.71 6.00
C PHE A 8 -4.52 5.55 7.52
N ILE A 9 -3.44 5.12 8.21
CA ILE A 9 -3.44 4.92 9.67
C ILE A 9 -2.40 5.83 10.33
N ILE A 10 -2.80 6.50 11.41
CA ILE A 10 -1.89 7.05 12.42
C ILE A 10 -2.38 6.54 13.78
N ARG A 11 -1.54 5.75 14.45
CA ARG A 11 -1.84 5.21 15.78
C ARG A 11 -1.79 6.28 16.87
N SER A 12 -2.33 5.99 18.04
CA SER A 12 -2.19 6.81 19.25
C SER A 12 -1.13 6.22 20.18
N ASP A 13 0.13 6.18 19.72
CA ASP A 13 1.27 5.61 20.44
C ASP A 13 2.43 6.63 20.59
N LYS A 14 3.54 6.21 21.19
CA LYS A 14 4.69 7.09 21.47
C LYS A 14 5.33 7.66 20.20
N ILE A 15 5.38 6.88 19.13
CA ILE A 15 5.95 7.31 17.84
C ILE A 15 5.05 8.35 17.19
N SER A 16 3.76 8.11 17.16
CA SER A 16 2.78 9.06 16.64
C SER A 16 2.77 10.36 17.44
N MET A 17 2.92 10.29 18.78
CA MET A 17 3.04 11.49 19.60
C MET A 17 4.31 12.29 19.31
N LYS A 18 5.46 11.63 19.08
CA LYS A 18 6.70 12.31 18.63
C LYS A 18 6.49 12.98 17.28
N PHE A 19 5.84 12.28 16.34
CA PHE A 19 5.51 12.82 15.02
C PHE A 19 4.61 14.07 15.15
N PHE A 20 3.53 14.02 15.92
CA PHE A 20 2.65 15.18 16.13
C PHE A 20 3.35 16.36 16.80
N ASN A 21 4.23 16.11 17.76
CA ASN A 21 5.02 17.16 18.39
C ASN A 21 5.95 17.83 17.38
N LEU A 22 6.62 17.04 16.53
CA LEU A 22 7.45 17.58 15.44
C LEU A 22 6.63 18.47 14.49
N LEU A 23 5.41 18.07 14.12
CA LEU A 23 4.54 18.88 13.27
C LEU A 23 4.19 20.22 13.94
N LYS A 24 3.87 20.21 15.24
CA LYS A 24 3.58 21.44 16.00
C LYS A 24 4.80 22.37 16.08
N GLU A 25 5.99 21.81 16.33
CA GLU A 25 7.26 22.56 16.33
C GLU A 25 7.51 23.22 14.98
N ARG A 26 7.39 22.48 13.88
CA ARG A 26 7.56 23.02 12.53
C ARG A 26 6.50 24.08 12.18
N ALA A 27 5.26 23.89 12.61
CA ALA A 27 4.20 24.88 12.42
C ALA A 27 4.50 26.19 13.19
N ALA A 28 5.01 26.10 14.43
CA ALA A 28 5.45 27.26 15.20
C ALA A 28 6.61 28.04 14.54
N GLU A 29 7.44 27.36 13.73
CA GLU A 29 8.49 27.98 12.91
C GLU A 29 7.95 28.57 11.58
N GLY A 30 6.63 28.55 11.37
CA GLY A 30 5.99 29.12 10.19
C GLY A 30 5.89 28.19 8.98
N VAL A 31 6.16 26.88 9.15
CA VAL A 31 5.93 25.87 8.10
C VAL A 31 4.43 25.62 7.97
N LYS A 32 3.88 25.74 6.77
CA LYS A 32 2.48 25.41 6.49
C LYS A 32 2.29 23.89 6.45
N ILE A 33 1.53 23.33 7.36
CA ILE A 33 1.34 21.87 7.46
C ILE A 33 -0.12 21.52 7.20
N LYS A 34 -0.34 20.61 6.25
CA LYS A 34 -1.63 19.99 6.00
C LYS A 34 -1.53 18.48 6.26
N LEU A 35 -2.36 17.98 7.16
CA LEU A 35 -2.41 16.58 7.55
C LEU A 35 -3.79 16.00 7.23
N SER A 36 -3.83 15.04 6.31
CA SER A 36 -5.01 14.25 5.97
C SER A 36 -4.85 12.81 6.47
N VAL A 37 -5.83 12.30 7.19
CA VAL A 37 -5.83 10.91 7.69
C VAL A 37 -7.17 10.28 7.33
N ASP A 38 -7.18 9.05 6.84
CA ASP A 38 -8.44 8.37 6.55
C ASP A 38 -9.34 8.28 7.79
N ARG A 39 -10.64 8.50 7.61
CA ARG A 39 -11.58 8.56 8.74
C ARG A 39 -11.67 7.25 9.52
N PHE A 40 -11.53 6.12 8.84
CA PHE A 40 -11.55 4.80 9.46
C PHE A 40 -10.19 4.47 10.09
N GLY A 41 -9.11 4.60 9.31
CA GLY A 41 -7.75 4.34 9.78
C GLY A 41 -7.26 5.30 10.88
N GLY A 42 -7.82 6.52 10.94
CA GLY A 42 -7.56 7.51 11.99
C GLY A 42 -8.51 7.42 13.20
N ASN A 43 -9.23 6.31 13.37
CA ASN A 43 -10.19 6.16 14.46
C ASN A 43 -9.58 6.27 15.87
N ASP A 44 -8.30 5.94 16.01
CA ASP A 44 -7.53 6.08 17.26
C ASP A 44 -7.25 7.56 17.61
N MET A 45 -7.41 8.49 16.69
CA MET A 45 -7.15 9.91 16.92
C MET A 45 -8.30 10.58 17.67
N SER A 46 -8.08 10.93 18.95
CA SER A 46 -9.07 11.60 19.76
C SER A 46 -9.39 13.02 19.26
N ARG A 47 -10.61 13.50 19.53
CA ARG A 47 -10.99 14.89 19.25
C ARG A 47 -10.06 15.90 19.94
N THR A 48 -9.60 15.59 21.15
CA THR A 48 -8.67 16.43 21.91
C THR A 48 -7.34 16.57 21.16
N LEU A 49 -6.78 15.46 20.65
CA LEU A 49 -5.54 15.47 19.86
C LEU A 49 -5.69 16.28 18.58
N VAL A 50 -6.77 16.08 17.84
CA VAL A 50 -7.05 16.83 16.60
C VAL A 50 -7.17 18.34 16.88
N ASN A 51 -7.86 18.71 17.97
CA ASN A 51 -7.99 20.10 18.37
C ASN A 51 -6.66 20.71 18.82
N ASP A 52 -5.80 19.93 19.49
CA ASP A 52 -4.46 20.36 19.87
C ASP A 52 -3.59 20.63 18.64
N LEU A 53 -3.58 19.74 17.64
CA LEU A 53 -2.89 19.95 16.36
C LEU A 53 -3.36 21.26 15.69
N LYS A 54 -4.67 21.46 15.57
CA LYS A 54 -5.23 22.68 14.95
C LYS A 54 -4.88 23.96 15.70
N LYS A 55 -4.93 23.94 17.03
CA LYS A 55 -4.52 25.10 17.86
C LYS A 55 -3.05 25.46 17.68
N ASN A 56 -2.21 24.49 17.34
CA ASN A 56 -0.78 24.67 17.12
C ASN A 56 -0.42 24.86 15.63
N GLY A 57 -1.37 25.26 14.79
CA GLY A 57 -1.11 25.68 13.41
C GLY A 57 -1.06 24.54 12.37
N VAL A 58 -1.42 23.30 12.74
CA VAL A 58 -1.54 22.18 11.79
C VAL A 58 -2.95 22.16 11.22
N GLU A 59 -3.08 22.37 9.92
CA GLU A 59 -4.36 22.16 9.22
C GLU A 59 -4.64 20.65 9.12
N PHE A 60 -5.74 20.20 9.66
CA PHE A 60 -6.10 18.77 9.76
C PHE A 60 -7.47 18.48 9.17
N THR A 61 -7.57 17.40 8.40
CA THR A 61 -8.83 16.82 7.97
C THR A 61 -8.84 15.29 8.09
N PHE A 62 -10.03 14.73 8.30
CA PHE A 62 -10.24 13.31 8.01
C PHE A 62 -10.68 13.16 6.55
N SER A 63 -10.01 12.29 5.80
CA SER A 63 -10.44 11.94 4.44
C SER A 63 -11.54 10.89 4.44
N ARG A 64 -12.29 10.87 3.35
CA ARG A 64 -13.38 9.89 3.10
C ARG A 64 -14.36 9.78 4.27
N LYS A 65 -14.90 10.94 4.70
CA LYS A 65 -15.98 10.99 5.70
C LYS A 65 -17.24 10.34 5.15
N ALA A 66 -17.97 9.63 6.02
CA ALA A 66 -19.27 9.07 5.64
C ALA A 66 -20.22 10.17 5.13
N SER A 67 -20.86 9.94 4.00
CA SER A 67 -21.87 10.81 3.41
C SER A 67 -23.24 10.15 3.54
N MET A 68 -24.25 10.91 3.96
CA MET A 68 -25.63 10.42 4.04
C MET A 68 -26.21 10.05 2.67
N GLN A 69 -25.79 10.74 1.61
CA GLN A 69 -26.30 10.55 0.25
C GLN A 69 -25.85 9.21 -0.38
N HIS A 70 -24.65 8.70 0.01
CA HIS A 70 -24.08 7.45 -0.49
C HIS A 70 -23.48 6.66 0.68
N PHE A 71 -24.27 6.45 1.72
CA PHE A 71 -23.78 5.95 3.01
C PHE A 71 -22.98 4.65 2.90
N PHE A 72 -23.52 3.61 2.26
CA PHE A 72 -22.82 2.32 2.11
C PHE A 72 -21.55 2.41 1.29
N TYR A 73 -21.53 3.21 0.23
CA TYR A 73 -20.32 3.43 -0.56
C TYR A 73 -19.29 4.22 0.24
N SER A 74 -19.67 5.33 0.85
CA SER A 74 -18.76 6.23 1.55
C SER A 74 -18.14 5.63 2.82
N ILE A 75 -18.82 4.70 3.50
CA ILE A 75 -18.24 3.95 4.61
C ILE A 75 -17.14 3.00 4.12
N ASN A 76 -17.31 2.41 2.94
CA ASN A 76 -16.39 1.40 2.42
C ASN A 76 -15.26 2.00 1.58
N HIS A 77 -15.48 3.14 0.93
CA HIS A 77 -14.47 3.84 0.15
C HIS A 77 -13.45 4.53 1.07
N ARG A 78 -12.19 4.07 1.05
CA ARG A 78 -11.13 4.56 1.94
C ARG A 78 -9.99 5.18 1.15
N ASN A 79 -9.36 6.21 1.70
CA ASN A 79 -8.12 6.75 1.16
C ASN A 79 -6.94 5.95 1.71
N HIS A 80 -6.45 5.00 0.91
CA HIS A 80 -5.35 4.11 1.32
C HIS A 80 -3.98 4.59 0.80
N ARG A 81 -3.91 5.76 0.18
CA ARG A 81 -2.65 6.40 -0.21
C ARG A 81 -1.85 6.83 1.01
N LYS A 82 -0.55 6.70 0.93
CA LYS A 82 0.39 7.11 1.97
C LYS A 82 1.51 7.88 1.32
N PHE A 83 1.53 9.19 1.51
CA PHE A 83 2.58 10.02 0.99
C PHE A 83 2.80 11.30 1.81
N VAL A 84 4.01 11.82 1.69
CA VAL A 84 4.42 13.11 2.26
C VAL A 84 5.08 13.92 1.15
N VAL A 85 4.72 15.20 1.04
CA VAL A 85 5.36 16.17 0.14
C VAL A 85 6.00 17.26 0.99
N VAL A 86 7.26 17.53 0.74
CA VAL A 86 8.04 18.57 1.44
C VAL A 86 8.49 19.61 0.45
N ASP A 87 8.02 20.85 0.63
CA ASP A 87 8.38 22.05 -0.12
C ASP A 87 8.26 21.92 -1.66
N GLY A 88 7.47 20.95 -2.18
CA GLY A 88 7.40 20.61 -3.60
C GLY A 88 8.71 20.09 -4.20
N GLN A 89 9.70 19.75 -3.37
CA GLN A 89 11.03 19.29 -3.78
C GLN A 89 11.25 17.79 -3.56
N GLU A 90 10.67 17.26 -2.51
CA GLU A 90 10.76 15.86 -2.14
C GLU A 90 9.38 15.28 -1.83
N ALA A 91 9.19 14.04 -2.21
CA ALA A 91 8.02 13.27 -1.82
C ALA A 91 8.42 11.87 -1.35
N TYR A 92 7.59 11.32 -0.48
CA TYR A 92 7.71 9.95 0.01
C TYR A 92 6.40 9.22 -0.30
N LEU A 93 6.48 8.02 -0.86
CA LEU A 93 5.34 7.21 -1.28
C LEU A 93 5.59 5.73 -1.00
N GLY A 94 4.65 5.02 -0.40
CA GLY A 94 4.78 3.57 -0.18
C GLY A 94 3.81 2.99 0.82
N GLY A 95 4.17 1.84 1.41
CA GLY A 95 3.28 1.05 2.26
C GLY A 95 3.21 1.49 3.72
N PHE A 96 4.19 2.24 4.25
CA PHE A 96 4.24 2.61 5.66
C PHE A 96 3.09 3.52 6.11
N ASN A 97 2.59 3.24 7.31
CA ASN A 97 1.76 4.14 8.11
C ASN A 97 2.57 4.67 9.32
N ILE A 98 1.93 5.41 10.24
CA ILE A 98 2.59 5.98 11.42
C ILE A 98 2.15 5.22 12.69
N GLY A 99 3.12 4.64 13.40
CA GLY A 99 2.91 3.89 14.64
C GLY A 99 4.11 3.02 15.01
N GLU A 100 4.15 2.56 16.27
CA GLU A 100 5.24 1.70 16.78
C GLU A 100 5.31 0.35 16.06
N GLU A 101 4.17 -0.20 15.62
CA GLU A 101 4.12 -1.46 14.89
C GLU A 101 4.90 -1.41 13.58
N TYR A 102 4.86 -0.27 12.86
CA TYR A 102 5.57 -0.07 11.60
C TYR A 102 7.10 0.07 11.78
N LEU A 103 7.56 0.26 13.00
CA LEU A 103 8.98 0.23 13.35
C LEU A 103 9.45 -1.15 13.84
N GLY A 104 8.61 -2.18 13.74
CA GLY A 104 8.93 -3.52 14.20
C GLY A 104 8.83 -3.72 15.71
N ASN A 105 8.19 -2.81 16.43
CA ASN A 105 8.06 -2.88 17.91
C ASN A 105 6.83 -3.65 18.38
N HIS A 106 6.04 -4.23 17.48
CA HIS A 106 4.85 -4.99 17.84
C HIS A 106 5.21 -6.41 18.28
N LYS A 107 4.83 -6.82 19.50
CA LYS A 107 5.24 -8.09 20.12
C LYS A 107 4.91 -9.36 19.31
N LYS A 108 3.78 -9.36 18.58
CA LYS A 108 3.34 -10.53 17.79
C LYS A 108 3.81 -10.50 16.34
N LEU A 109 3.92 -9.31 15.73
CA LEU A 109 4.28 -9.15 14.33
C LEU A 109 5.80 -9.11 14.13
N GLY A 110 6.55 -8.68 15.16
CA GLY A 110 8.00 -8.56 15.10
C GLY A 110 8.46 -7.52 14.07
N TYR A 111 9.51 -7.87 13.32
CA TYR A 111 10.06 -6.99 12.28
C TYR A 111 9.01 -6.68 11.22
N TRP A 112 8.80 -5.38 10.93
CA TRP A 112 7.88 -4.92 9.89
C TRP A 112 8.65 -4.67 8.60
N ARG A 113 8.40 -5.47 7.57
CA ARG A 113 9.04 -5.36 6.26
C ARG A 113 8.11 -4.67 5.27
N ASP A 114 8.51 -3.50 4.77
CA ASP A 114 7.73 -2.72 3.80
C ASP A 114 8.64 -2.02 2.78
N TYR A 115 8.04 -1.45 1.74
CA TYR A 115 8.71 -0.69 0.69
C TYR A 115 8.17 0.72 0.63
N HIS A 116 9.09 1.69 0.60
CA HIS A 116 8.76 3.10 0.55
C HIS A 116 9.78 3.84 -0.31
N LEU A 117 9.31 4.71 -1.19
CA LEU A 117 10.13 5.46 -2.12
C LEU A 117 10.34 6.89 -1.61
N ARG A 118 11.53 7.42 -1.83
CA ARG A 118 11.83 8.84 -1.80
C ARG A 118 11.97 9.32 -3.24
N ILE A 119 11.17 10.30 -3.63
CA ILE A 119 11.09 10.85 -4.98
C ILE A 119 11.54 12.31 -4.93
N LYS A 120 12.36 12.72 -5.90
CA LYS A 120 12.79 14.10 -6.12
C LYS A 120 12.54 14.48 -7.58
N GLY A 121 12.39 15.76 -7.85
CA GLY A 121 12.18 16.28 -9.20
C GLY A 121 10.70 16.30 -9.63
N GLU A 122 10.46 16.11 -10.93
CA GLU A 122 9.16 16.39 -11.56
C GLU A 122 7.99 15.56 -10.98
N GLY A 123 8.23 14.30 -10.60
CA GLY A 123 7.18 13.45 -10.01
C GLY A 123 6.66 13.93 -8.65
N VAL A 124 7.39 14.80 -7.96
CA VAL A 124 6.89 15.41 -6.72
C VAL A 124 5.66 16.27 -7.01
N PHE A 125 5.64 16.95 -8.15
CA PHE A 125 4.51 17.75 -8.59
C PHE A 125 3.24 16.94 -8.81
N GLU A 126 3.35 15.75 -9.40
CA GLU A 126 2.20 14.87 -9.60
C GLU A 126 1.62 14.36 -8.26
N ILE A 127 2.48 14.03 -7.29
CA ILE A 127 2.06 13.63 -5.94
C ILE A 127 1.40 14.81 -5.21
N GLU A 128 1.97 16.00 -5.32
CA GLU A 128 1.39 17.22 -4.76
C GLU A 128 0.01 17.52 -5.36
N GLN A 129 -0.13 17.46 -6.68
CA GLN A 129 -1.43 17.64 -7.35
C GLN A 129 -2.46 16.62 -6.84
N GLN A 130 -2.09 15.37 -6.65
CA GLN A 130 -3.00 14.36 -6.11
C GLN A 130 -3.39 14.67 -4.67
N PHE A 131 -2.43 15.09 -3.82
CA PHE A 131 -2.75 15.52 -2.46
C PHE A 131 -3.75 16.67 -2.45
N LEU A 132 -3.52 17.69 -3.25
CA LEU A 132 -4.38 18.88 -3.30
C LEU A 132 -5.78 18.55 -3.83
N LYS A 133 -5.89 17.62 -4.78
CA LYS A 133 -7.17 17.09 -5.24
C LYS A 133 -7.92 16.39 -4.10
N ASP A 134 -7.26 15.45 -3.40
CA ASP A 134 -7.86 14.75 -2.26
C ASP A 134 -8.25 15.73 -1.15
N TRP A 135 -7.41 16.76 -0.89
CA TRP A 135 -7.68 17.81 0.09
C TRP A 135 -8.90 18.67 -0.28
N GLU A 136 -9.03 19.05 -1.55
CA GLU A 136 -10.19 19.79 -2.06
C GLU A 136 -11.48 18.97 -1.92
N GLU A 137 -11.44 17.67 -2.26
CA GLU A 137 -12.59 16.77 -2.09
C GLU A 137 -13.04 16.65 -0.61
N ASP A 138 -12.10 16.62 0.33
CA ASP A 138 -12.39 16.43 1.75
C ASP A 138 -12.76 17.72 2.50
N THR A 139 -12.30 18.89 2.02
CA THR A 139 -12.43 20.18 2.74
C THR A 139 -13.18 21.25 1.97
N GLY A 140 -13.33 21.12 0.65
CA GLY A 140 -13.83 22.16 -0.23
C GLY A 140 -12.81 23.28 -0.51
N GLN A 141 -11.61 23.21 0.06
CA GLN A 141 -10.56 24.22 -0.11
C GLN A 141 -9.74 23.94 -1.37
N ARG A 142 -9.92 24.73 -2.40
CA ARG A 142 -9.13 24.64 -3.62
C ARG A 142 -7.78 25.33 -3.46
N LEU A 143 -6.71 24.62 -3.76
CA LEU A 143 -5.34 25.10 -3.70
C LEU A 143 -4.62 24.77 -5.01
N SER A 144 -3.65 25.60 -5.38
CA SER A 144 -2.79 25.34 -6.53
C SER A 144 -1.44 24.78 -6.08
N PRO A 145 -0.89 23.78 -6.78
CA PRO A 145 0.44 23.27 -6.46
C PRO A 145 1.50 24.36 -6.66
N GLN A 146 2.52 24.33 -5.83
CA GLN A 146 3.65 25.23 -5.94
C GLN A 146 4.76 24.54 -6.75
N HIS A 147 4.75 24.72 -8.06
CA HIS A 147 5.74 24.11 -8.92
C HIS A 147 7.14 24.68 -8.65
N VAL A 148 8.04 23.84 -8.16
CA VAL A 148 9.46 24.18 -7.98
C VAL A 148 10.26 23.44 -9.05
N HIS A 149 10.81 24.19 -10.01
CA HIS A 149 11.73 23.62 -10.98
C HIS A 149 13.03 23.19 -10.28
N THR A 150 13.25 21.91 -10.15
CA THR A 150 14.50 21.34 -9.66
C THR A 150 15.20 20.61 -10.79
N SER A 151 16.41 21.06 -11.16
CA SER A 151 17.26 20.31 -12.07
C SER A 151 18.00 19.23 -11.28
N HIS A 152 17.77 17.96 -11.58
CA HIS A 152 18.54 16.86 -11.02
C HIS A 152 19.39 16.20 -12.11
N SER A 153 20.64 15.88 -11.78
CA SER A 153 21.59 15.24 -12.71
C SER A 153 21.24 13.76 -12.99
N ASN A 154 20.65 13.07 -12.01
CA ASN A 154 20.25 11.67 -12.14
C ASN A 154 18.73 11.59 -12.38
N ARG A 155 18.34 10.98 -13.49
CA ARG A 155 16.94 10.81 -13.87
C ARG A 155 16.60 9.32 -13.88
N ALA A 156 15.62 8.95 -13.05
CA ALA A 156 15.00 7.63 -13.12
C ALA A 156 13.73 7.73 -13.98
N ASN A 157 13.51 6.73 -14.83
CA ASN A 157 12.28 6.61 -15.60
C ASN A 157 11.23 5.87 -14.78
N TYR A 158 10.13 6.54 -14.47
CA TYR A 158 8.99 5.96 -13.75
C TYR A 158 7.68 6.64 -14.16
N GLN A 159 6.58 6.03 -13.79
CA GLN A 159 5.23 6.54 -13.98
C GLN A 159 4.47 6.45 -12.66
N LEU A 160 3.84 7.53 -12.24
CA LEU A 160 2.91 7.52 -11.11
C LEU A 160 1.51 7.15 -11.58
N LEU A 161 0.81 6.36 -10.79
CA LEU A 161 -0.55 5.94 -11.03
C LEU A 161 -1.35 6.14 -9.75
N PHE A 162 -2.36 7.01 -9.82
CA PHE A 162 -3.34 7.19 -8.77
C PHE A 162 -4.67 6.59 -9.24
N SER A 163 -5.25 5.69 -8.46
CA SER A 163 -6.50 5.01 -8.79
C SER A 163 -7.56 5.28 -7.73
N THR A 164 -8.81 5.20 -8.15
CA THR A 164 -10.01 5.29 -7.33
C THR A 164 -10.91 4.12 -7.72
N GLY A 165 -10.64 2.91 -7.16
CA GLY A 165 -11.45 1.71 -7.45
C GLY A 165 -11.10 1.01 -8.78
N GLU A 166 -12.10 0.57 -9.53
CA GLU A 166 -12.10 -0.48 -10.57
C GLU A 166 -11.01 -0.46 -11.67
N GLU A 167 -10.42 0.69 -11.96
CA GLU A 167 -9.39 0.78 -13.01
C GLU A 167 -8.08 0.06 -12.67
N LEU A 168 -7.78 -0.11 -11.37
CA LEU A 168 -6.50 -0.65 -10.94
C LEU A 168 -6.33 -2.11 -11.37
N GLU A 169 -7.37 -2.92 -11.21
CA GLU A 169 -7.35 -4.33 -11.63
C GLU A 169 -6.98 -4.49 -13.10
N GLN A 170 -7.64 -3.72 -13.98
CA GLN A 170 -7.37 -3.79 -15.43
C GLN A 170 -5.93 -3.41 -15.76
N LYS A 171 -5.36 -2.41 -15.05
CA LYS A 171 -3.96 -1.99 -15.22
C LYS A 171 -3.00 -3.08 -14.75
N VAL A 172 -3.28 -3.73 -13.62
CA VAL A 172 -2.49 -4.85 -13.11
C VAL A 172 -2.56 -6.05 -14.05
N ILE A 173 -3.73 -6.40 -14.60
CA ILE A 173 -3.87 -7.47 -15.59
C ILE A 173 -3.05 -7.16 -16.86
N LYS A 174 -3.05 -5.90 -17.34
CA LYS A 174 -2.19 -5.51 -18.46
C LYS A 174 -0.71 -5.72 -18.14
N LEU A 175 -0.26 -5.36 -16.96
CA LEU A 175 1.12 -5.58 -16.52
C LEU A 175 1.46 -7.08 -16.46
N ILE A 176 0.59 -7.92 -15.90
CA ILE A 176 0.77 -9.39 -15.90
C ILE A 176 0.93 -9.92 -17.33
N ASN A 177 0.08 -9.45 -18.25
CA ASN A 177 0.11 -9.88 -19.65
C ASN A 177 1.36 -9.43 -20.42
N CYS A 178 2.10 -8.44 -19.92
CA CYS A 178 3.39 -8.04 -20.47
C CYS A 178 4.53 -8.99 -20.09
N ALA A 179 4.39 -9.80 -19.03
CA ALA A 179 5.43 -10.72 -18.57
C ALA A 179 5.77 -11.77 -19.64
N ARG A 180 7.07 -12.01 -19.85
CA ARG A 180 7.62 -12.96 -20.84
C ARG A 180 8.36 -14.11 -20.19
N THR A 181 9.12 -13.83 -19.14
CA THR A 181 10.02 -14.80 -18.49
C THR A 181 9.75 -14.97 -17.02
N LYS A 182 9.57 -13.87 -16.29
CA LYS A 182 9.46 -13.91 -14.83
C LYS A 182 8.50 -12.84 -14.30
N LEU A 183 7.66 -13.25 -13.37
CA LEU A 183 6.80 -12.36 -12.59
C LEU A 183 6.99 -12.65 -11.10
N THR A 184 7.29 -11.61 -10.32
CA THR A 184 7.34 -11.70 -8.86
C THR A 184 6.31 -10.76 -8.27
N ILE A 185 5.49 -11.27 -7.36
CA ILE A 185 4.45 -10.53 -6.65
C ILE A 185 4.72 -10.68 -5.16
N ALA A 186 4.72 -9.57 -4.43
CA ALA A 186 4.85 -9.56 -2.99
C ALA A 186 3.76 -8.68 -2.39
N THR A 187 2.96 -9.22 -1.46
CA THR A 187 1.79 -8.52 -0.89
C THR A 187 1.43 -9.10 0.48
N PRO A 188 0.94 -8.28 1.43
CA PRO A 188 0.50 -8.78 2.73
C PRO A 188 -0.81 -9.59 2.66
N TYR A 189 -1.71 -9.22 1.75
CA TYR A 189 -3.00 -9.88 1.57
C TYR A 189 -3.14 -10.34 0.13
N PHE A 190 -3.60 -11.60 -0.06
CA PHE A 190 -3.69 -12.22 -1.37
C PHE A 190 -5.07 -12.86 -1.56
N ILE A 191 -6.04 -12.05 -1.96
CA ILE A 191 -7.41 -12.45 -2.26
C ILE A 191 -7.77 -11.90 -3.65
N PRO A 192 -7.04 -12.32 -4.72
CA PRO A 192 -7.26 -11.80 -6.06
C PRO A 192 -8.63 -12.25 -6.61
N SER A 193 -9.20 -11.44 -7.48
CA SER A 193 -10.39 -11.80 -8.26
C SER A 193 -10.13 -12.98 -9.20
N GLU A 194 -11.18 -13.61 -9.70
CA GLU A 194 -11.01 -14.67 -10.72
C GLU A 194 -10.32 -14.13 -11.99
N ARG A 195 -10.56 -12.88 -12.39
CA ARG A 195 -9.86 -12.26 -13.54
C ARG A 195 -8.35 -12.16 -13.33
N LEU A 196 -7.90 -11.78 -12.15
CA LEU A 196 -6.48 -11.77 -11.80
C LEU A 196 -5.91 -13.19 -11.71
N MET A 197 -6.67 -14.13 -11.15
CA MET A 197 -6.29 -15.55 -11.12
C MET A 197 -6.09 -16.11 -12.53
N ASP A 198 -7.03 -15.85 -13.44
CA ASP A 198 -6.96 -16.29 -14.82
C ASP A 198 -5.77 -15.67 -15.57
N ALA A 199 -5.48 -14.37 -15.32
CA ALA A 199 -4.31 -13.71 -15.88
C ALA A 199 -2.99 -14.36 -15.40
N LEU A 200 -2.87 -14.68 -14.12
CA LEU A 200 -1.69 -15.37 -13.56
C LEU A 200 -1.53 -16.78 -14.14
N ILE A 201 -2.64 -17.56 -14.22
CA ILE A 201 -2.62 -18.90 -14.78
C ILE A 201 -2.24 -18.86 -16.26
N SER A 202 -2.83 -17.96 -17.04
CA SER A 202 -2.52 -17.77 -18.47
C SER A 202 -1.04 -17.39 -18.67
N ALA A 203 -0.49 -16.49 -17.86
CA ALA A 203 0.93 -16.15 -17.93
C ALA A 203 1.82 -17.37 -17.62
N LYS A 204 1.45 -18.17 -16.61
CA LYS A 204 2.14 -19.41 -16.26
C LYS A 204 2.11 -20.44 -17.40
N GLU A 205 0.95 -20.63 -18.04
CA GLU A 205 0.76 -21.55 -19.17
C GLU A 205 1.58 -21.12 -20.41
N LYS A 206 1.84 -19.82 -20.55
CA LYS A 206 2.77 -19.27 -21.56
C LYS A 206 4.26 -19.42 -21.20
N GLY A 207 4.57 -20.08 -20.08
CA GLY A 207 5.96 -20.35 -19.67
C GLY A 207 6.56 -19.33 -18.70
N VAL A 208 5.83 -18.31 -18.25
CA VAL A 208 6.33 -17.34 -17.27
C VAL A 208 6.59 -18.02 -15.93
N SER A 209 7.77 -17.82 -15.36
CA SER A 209 8.08 -18.23 -13.98
C SER A 209 7.46 -17.26 -13.01
N ILE A 210 6.53 -17.72 -12.15
CA ILE A 210 5.81 -16.86 -11.22
C ILE A 210 6.16 -17.21 -9.78
N ASP A 211 6.58 -16.18 -9.02
CA ASP A 211 6.84 -16.24 -7.57
C ASP A 211 5.88 -15.29 -6.86
N ILE A 212 5.25 -15.77 -5.78
CA ILE A 212 4.41 -14.96 -4.90
C ILE A 212 4.98 -15.01 -3.49
N LEU A 213 5.22 -13.84 -2.89
CA LEU A 213 5.72 -13.70 -1.52
C LEU A 213 4.60 -13.14 -0.65
N LEU A 214 4.26 -13.86 0.40
CA LEU A 214 3.22 -13.55 1.38
C LEU A 214 3.81 -13.58 2.79
N PRO A 215 3.22 -12.91 3.78
CA PRO A 215 3.63 -13.08 5.17
C PRO A 215 3.23 -14.46 5.71
N ASP A 216 4.07 -15.06 6.55
CA ASP A 216 3.68 -16.26 7.32
C ASP A 216 2.74 -15.87 8.48
N ASN A 217 3.01 -14.76 9.16
CA ASN A 217 2.12 -14.16 10.16
C ASN A 217 1.16 -13.16 9.51
N THR A 218 0.10 -12.77 10.22
CA THR A 218 -0.84 -11.74 9.75
C THR A 218 -1.26 -10.82 10.91
N ASP A 219 -1.42 -9.54 10.59
CA ASP A 219 -2.06 -8.54 11.45
C ASP A 219 -3.58 -8.65 11.43
N ALA A 220 -4.14 -9.23 10.35
CA ALA A 220 -5.56 -9.41 10.10
C ALA A 220 -5.88 -10.90 9.84
N TRP A 221 -6.16 -11.66 10.89
CA TRP A 221 -6.38 -13.12 10.85
C TRP A 221 -7.43 -13.56 9.82
N PHE A 222 -8.45 -12.72 9.59
CA PHE A 222 -9.55 -12.99 8.66
C PHE A 222 -9.15 -12.93 7.18
N THR A 223 -7.98 -12.38 6.84
CA THR A 223 -7.49 -12.30 5.45
C THR A 223 -6.84 -13.60 4.95
N LYS A 224 -6.38 -14.46 5.85
CA LYS A 224 -5.75 -15.74 5.49
C LYS A 224 -6.72 -16.77 4.94
N PRO A 225 -7.86 -17.12 5.60
CA PRO A 225 -8.73 -18.18 5.14
C PRO A 225 -9.21 -18.02 3.69
N PRO A 226 -9.63 -16.83 3.21
CA PRO A 226 -10.03 -16.65 1.81
C PRO A 226 -8.88 -16.75 0.80
N SER A 227 -7.63 -16.62 1.25
CA SER A 227 -6.46 -16.79 0.37
C SER A 227 -6.13 -18.28 0.09
N TYR A 228 -6.55 -19.21 0.93
CA TYR A 228 -6.18 -20.62 0.81
C TYR A 228 -6.65 -21.28 -0.49
N PRO A 229 -7.92 -21.16 -0.93
CA PRO A 229 -8.35 -21.73 -2.21
C PRO A 229 -7.59 -21.13 -3.39
N LYS A 230 -7.32 -19.84 -3.34
CA LYS A 230 -6.58 -19.12 -4.40
C LYS A 230 -5.12 -19.63 -4.47
N THR A 231 -4.44 -19.70 -3.33
CA THR A 231 -3.07 -20.21 -3.26
C THR A 231 -2.96 -21.67 -3.63
N GLU A 232 -3.90 -22.52 -3.21
CA GLU A 232 -3.97 -23.95 -3.57
C GLU A 232 -4.13 -24.12 -5.09
N LYS A 233 -5.04 -23.36 -5.71
CA LYS A 233 -5.25 -23.35 -7.18
C LYS A 233 -3.96 -22.96 -7.91
N LEU A 234 -3.25 -21.91 -7.46
CA LEU A 234 -2.00 -21.48 -8.07
C LEU A 234 -0.85 -22.47 -7.89
N LEU A 235 -0.72 -23.09 -6.71
CA LEU A 235 0.25 -24.17 -6.46
C LEU A 235 0.04 -25.35 -7.39
N SER A 236 -1.23 -25.78 -7.63
CA SER A 236 -1.54 -26.87 -8.56
C SER A 236 -1.13 -26.56 -10.00
N LYS A 237 -1.03 -25.29 -10.36
CA LYS A 237 -0.53 -24.81 -11.66
C LYS A 237 1.00 -24.61 -11.70
N GLY A 238 1.72 -24.96 -10.62
CA GLY A 238 3.18 -24.84 -10.55
C GLY A 238 3.69 -23.40 -10.31
N ILE A 239 2.84 -22.50 -9.81
CA ILE A 239 3.26 -21.19 -9.31
C ILE A 239 3.87 -21.38 -7.93
N ARG A 240 5.00 -20.73 -7.68
CA ARG A 240 5.73 -20.86 -6.41
C ARG A 240 5.25 -19.81 -5.43
N ILE A 241 4.97 -20.22 -4.19
CA ILE A 241 4.53 -19.33 -3.12
C ILE A 241 5.50 -19.44 -1.95
N PHE A 242 5.92 -18.30 -1.42
CA PHE A 242 6.86 -18.16 -0.31
C PHE A 242 6.16 -17.48 0.86
N LEU A 243 6.40 -17.95 2.07
CA LEU A 243 5.87 -17.41 3.31
C LEU A 243 7.00 -16.78 4.12
N TYR A 244 7.00 -15.47 4.24
CA TYR A 244 8.04 -14.71 4.94
C TYR A 244 7.97 -14.93 6.46
N GLU A 245 9.09 -15.36 7.07
CA GLU A 245 9.12 -15.82 8.46
C GLU A 245 9.82 -14.83 9.42
N LYS A 246 10.58 -13.86 8.92
CA LYS A 246 11.38 -12.95 9.76
C LYS A 246 10.54 -11.90 10.50
N GLY A 247 9.24 -11.83 10.24
CA GLY A 247 8.30 -10.88 10.84
C GLY A 247 7.05 -10.72 9.99
N PHE A 248 6.49 -9.53 9.95
CA PHE A 248 5.34 -9.24 9.10
C PHE A 248 5.77 -8.56 7.78
N PHE A 249 5.51 -9.25 6.67
CA PHE A 249 5.75 -8.69 5.35
C PHE A 249 4.54 -7.86 4.91
N HIS A 250 4.75 -6.56 4.74
CA HIS A 250 3.69 -5.62 4.34
C HIS A 250 4.00 -4.90 3.00
N GLY A 251 5.06 -5.28 2.30
CA GLY A 251 5.40 -4.72 1.00
C GLY A 251 4.35 -5.03 -0.08
N LYS A 252 4.10 -4.11 -0.99
CA LYS A 252 3.25 -4.28 -2.16
C LYS A 252 4.10 -4.02 -3.40
N VAL A 253 4.69 -5.09 -3.90
CA VAL A 253 5.68 -5.04 -4.98
C VAL A 253 5.32 -6.02 -6.08
N MET A 254 5.48 -5.61 -7.33
CA MET A 254 5.41 -6.49 -8.49
C MET A 254 6.62 -6.21 -9.38
N ILE A 255 7.33 -7.27 -9.81
CA ILE A 255 8.49 -7.16 -10.71
C ILE A 255 8.27 -8.04 -11.92
N ILE A 256 8.51 -7.49 -13.12
CA ILE A 256 8.28 -8.13 -14.40
C ILE A 256 9.59 -8.12 -15.19
N ASP A 257 10.08 -9.30 -15.57
CA ASP A 257 11.17 -9.55 -16.53
C ASP A 257 12.44 -8.73 -16.27
N HIS A 258 12.73 -8.36 -15.04
CA HIS A 258 13.86 -7.47 -14.68
C HIS A 258 13.82 -6.08 -15.36
N THR A 259 12.68 -5.70 -15.91
CA THR A 259 12.51 -4.46 -16.71
C THR A 259 11.48 -3.50 -16.16
N VAL A 260 10.57 -3.98 -15.30
CA VAL A 260 9.54 -3.16 -14.65
C VAL A 260 9.43 -3.57 -13.19
N ALA A 261 9.42 -2.59 -12.29
CA ALA A 261 9.02 -2.79 -10.90
C ALA A 261 7.86 -1.85 -10.56
N ASN A 262 6.85 -2.36 -9.88
CA ASN A 262 5.76 -1.56 -9.32
C ASN A 262 5.83 -1.61 -7.81
N ILE A 263 5.96 -0.45 -7.16
CA ILE A 263 5.84 -0.27 -5.71
C ILE A 263 4.56 0.51 -5.45
N SER A 264 3.65 -0.07 -4.67
CA SER A 264 2.27 0.40 -4.54
C SER A 264 1.84 0.50 -3.07
N THR A 265 0.71 1.19 -2.87
CA THR A 265 -0.05 1.11 -1.62
C THR A 265 -1.09 -0.01 -1.67
N ALA A 266 -1.43 -0.52 -2.85
CA ALA A 266 -2.49 -1.48 -3.11
C ALA A 266 -2.10 -2.91 -2.71
N ASN A 267 -2.92 -3.54 -1.88
CA ASN A 267 -2.86 -4.98 -1.62
C ASN A 267 -3.48 -5.77 -2.80
N TRP A 268 -3.28 -7.08 -2.81
CA TRP A 268 -3.94 -7.96 -3.75
C TRP A 268 -5.26 -8.48 -3.17
N ASP A 269 -6.18 -7.56 -2.89
CA ASP A 269 -7.49 -7.83 -2.30
C ASP A 269 -8.60 -6.99 -2.97
N PRO A 270 -9.89 -7.37 -2.79
CA PRO A 270 -11.01 -6.66 -3.41
C PRO A 270 -11.12 -5.18 -2.99
N ARG A 271 -10.73 -4.84 -1.77
CA ARG A 271 -10.80 -3.44 -1.31
C ARG A 271 -9.86 -2.55 -2.10
N SER A 272 -8.60 -2.97 -2.26
CA SER A 272 -7.60 -2.21 -3.02
C SER A 272 -7.97 -2.09 -4.49
N PHE A 273 -8.57 -3.12 -5.08
CA PHE A 273 -8.91 -3.10 -6.51
C PHE A 273 -10.21 -2.38 -6.85
N TYR A 274 -11.17 -2.27 -5.91
CA TYR A 274 -12.51 -1.77 -6.25
C TYR A 274 -13.02 -0.63 -5.36
N LEU A 275 -12.46 -0.45 -4.17
CA LEU A 275 -13.03 0.47 -3.17
C LEU A 275 -12.06 1.53 -2.68
N ASN A 276 -10.75 1.26 -2.69
CA ASN A 276 -9.79 2.17 -2.09
C ASN A 276 -9.20 3.14 -3.12
N ASP A 277 -8.84 4.32 -2.65
CA ASP A 277 -7.90 5.18 -3.33
C ASP A 277 -6.48 4.65 -3.11
N GLU A 278 -5.78 4.32 -4.17
CA GLU A 278 -4.44 3.76 -4.13
C GLU A 278 -3.45 4.59 -4.93
N ALA A 279 -2.16 4.38 -4.67
CA ALA A 279 -1.06 4.99 -5.40
C ALA A 279 -0.01 3.95 -5.74
N SER A 280 0.53 4.04 -6.94
CA SER A 280 1.58 3.15 -7.45
C SER A 280 2.66 3.96 -8.14
N CYS A 281 3.90 3.50 -8.01
CA CYS A 281 5.04 3.97 -8.81
C CYS A 281 5.54 2.80 -9.66
N ILE A 282 5.36 2.91 -10.97
CA ILE A 282 5.84 1.95 -11.96
C ILE A 282 7.21 2.42 -12.44
N ILE A 283 8.25 1.67 -12.15
CA ILE A 283 9.66 2.02 -12.33
C ILE A 283 10.21 1.24 -13.51
N TYR A 284 10.91 1.94 -14.40
CA TYR A 284 11.59 1.38 -15.59
C TYR A 284 13.12 1.52 -15.48
N ASP A 285 13.62 2.14 -14.43
CA ASP A 285 15.06 2.32 -14.19
C ASP A 285 15.70 1.00 -13.74
N ARG A 286 16.71 0.55 -14.49
CA ARG A 286 17.35 -0.76 -14.28
C ARG A 286 18.09 -0.89 -12.95
N GLU A 287 18.71 0.17 -12.47
CA GLU A 287 19.48 0.14 -11.21
C GLU A 287 18.53 0.02 -10.03
N ILE A 288 17.43 0.79 -10.05
CA ILE A 288 16.39 0.72 -9.02
C ILE A 288 15.71 -0.65 -9.04
N ILE A 289 15.35 -1.16 -10.23
CA ILE A 289 14.75 -2.50 -10.37
C ILE A 289 15.68 -3.57 -9.80
N ALA A 290 16.97 -3.54 -10.17
CA ALA A 290 17.95 -4.49 -9.67
C ALA A 290 18.12 -4.41 -8.14
N HIS A 291 17.99 -3.19 -7.56
CA HIS A 291 18.00 -3.03 -6.11
C HIS A 291 16.75 -3.68 -5.47
N VAL A 292 15.55 -3.36 -5.98
CA VAL A 292 14.29 -3.96 -5.49
C VAL A 292 14.31 -5.48 -5.61
N GLU A 293 14.87 -6.02 -6.69
CA GLU A 293 15.02 -7.47 -6.87
C GLU A 293 15.95 -8.12 -5.87
N ARG A 294 17.07 -7.49 -5.54
CA ARG A 294 17.98 -7.99 -4.48
C ARG A 294 17.25 -8.07 -3.15
N GLU A 295 16.53 -7.01 -2.78
CA GLU A 295 15.73 -6.95 -1.55
C GLU A 295 14.64 -8.05 -1.51
N ILE A 296 13.88 -8.22 -2.58
CA ILE A 296 12.86 -9.28 -2.69
C ILE A 296 13.49 -10.69 -2.66
N ASN A 297 14.65 -10.88 -3.25
CA ASN A 297 15.35 -12.17 -3.20
C ASN A 297 15.87 -12.47 -1.78
N GLU A 298 16.31 -11.47 -1.04
CA GLU A 298 16.64 -11.60 0.38
C GLU A 298 15.39 -11.91 1.22
N ASP A 299 14.27 -11.23 0.97
CA ASP A 299 13.00 -11.53 1.62
C ASP A 299 12.54 -12.98 1.34
N LYS A 300 12.73 -13.48 0.11
CA LYS A 300 12.47 -14.90 -0.24
C LYS A 300 13.45 -15.87 0.42
N ALA A 301 14.70 -15.48 0.62
CA ALA A 301 15.67 -16.30 1.36
C ALA A 301 15.31 -16.43 2.85
N ASN A 302 14.59 -15.43 3.40
CA ASN A 302 14.01 -15.46 4.75
C ASN A 302 12.59 -16.04 4.79
N SER A 303 12.23 -16.88 3.81
CA SER A 303 10.87 -17.43 3.66
C SER A 303 10.92 -18.94 3.50
N ARG A 304 9.88 -19.60 3.96
CA ARG A 304 9.65 -21.02 3.62
C ARG A 304 8.74 -21.16 2.40
N ARG A 305 8.85 -22.28 1.70
CA ARG A 305 7.96 -22.60 0.57
C ARG A 305 6.58 -23.03 1.09
N LEU A 306 5.52 -22.41 0.58
CA LEU A 306 4.18 -22.96 0.74
C LEU A 306 4.06 -24.20 -0.13
N THR A 307 3.68 -25.31 0.48
CA THR A 307 3.44 -26.59 -0.17
C THR A 307 2.04 -27.11 0.17
N LYS A 308 1.55 -28.10 -0.60
CA LYS A 308 0.27 -28.74 -0.29
C LYS A 308 0.25 -29.27 1.15
N ARG A 309 1.36 -29.88 1.61
CA ARG A 309 1.48 -30.38 2.99
C ARG A 309 1.22 -29.27 4.02
N VAL A 310 1.79 -28.08 3.83
CA VAL A 310 1.57 -26.94 4.74
C VAL A 310 0.09 -26.52 4.75
N ILE A 311 -0.59 -26.55 3.59
CA ILE A 311 -2.03 -26.26 3.51
C ILE A 311 -2.84 -27.36 4.20
N ASP A 312 -2.45 -28.61 4.05
CA ASP A 312 -3.16 -29.75 4.67
C ASP A 312 -3.03 -29.75 6.22
N GLU A 313 -1.96 -29.15 6.76
CA GLU A 313 -1.73 -28.98 8.19
C GLU A 313 -2.57 -27.83 8.81
N ILE A 314 -3.23 -26.97 8.00
CA ILE A 314 -4.10 -25.90 8.49
C ILE A 314 -5.29 -26.49 9.26
N PRO A 315 -5.60 -25.97 10.47
CA PRO A 315 -6.71 -26.48 11.27
C PRO A 315 -8.05 -26.47 10.52
N LYS A 316 -8.84 -27.52 10.66
CA LYS A 316 -10.13 -27.68 9.95
C LYS A 316 -11.11 -26.53 10.21
N TRP A 317 -11.11 -25.96 11.42
CA TRP A 317 -11.95 -24.81 11.75
C TRP A 317 -11.55 -23.55 10.93
N GLU A 318 -10.25 -23.32 10.77
CA GLU A 318 -9.72 -22.21 9.98
C GLU A 318 -10.02 -22.40 8.49
N ARG A 319 -9.84 -23.65 7.98
CA ARG A 319 -10.25 -24.01 6.61
C ARG A 319 -11.75 -23.86 6.37
N SER A 320 -12.60 -24.04 7.36
CA SER A 320 -14.05 -23.84 7.19
C SER A 320 -14.42 -22.41 6.89
N LEU A 321 -13.64 -21.43 7.38
CA LEU A 321 -13.83 -19.99 7.13
C LEU A 321 -13.54 -19.60 5.67
N GLN A 322 -12.82 -20.41 4.91
CA GLN A 322 -12.62 -20.17 3.46
C GLN A 322 -13.92 -20.17 2.63
N LYS A 323 -15.00 -20.75 3.18
CA LYS A 323 -16.34 -20.79 2.55
C LYS A 323 -17.11 -19.47 2.75
N THR A 324 -16.55 -18.50 3.47
CA THR A 324 -17.15 -17.19 3.64
C THR A 324 -17.32 -16.54 2.26
N PRO A 325 -18.54 -16.06 1.90
CA PRO A 325 -18.80 -15.46 0.60
C PRO A 325 -17.84 -14.30 0.30
N GLU A 326 -17.35 -14.21 -0.93
CA GLU A 326 -16.36 -13.20 -1.33
C GLU A 326 -16.82 -11.76 -1.07
N TRP A 327 -18.10 -11.47 -1.18
CA TRP A 327 -18.64 -10.14 -0.93
C TRP A 327 -18.41 -9.63 0.51
N ILE A 328 -18.23 -10.53 1.48
CA ILE A 328 -17.91 -10.15 2.87
C ILE A 328 -16.53 -9.47 2.94
N TYR A 329 -15.58 -9.93 2.10
CA TYR A 329 -14.21 -9.36 2.07
C TYR A 329 -14.13 -7.97 1.44
N TYR A 330 -15.20 -7.47 0.84
CA TYR A 330 -15.30 -6.06 0.47
C TYR A 330 -15.51 -5.13 1.68
N TYR A 331 -15.90 -5.68 2.83
CA TYR A 331 -16.20 -4.89 4.03
C TYR A 331 -15.12 -4.94 5.12
N PHE A 332 -14.11 -5.81 4.97
CA PHE A 332 -13.05 -6.00 5.97
C PHE A 332 -11.67 -5.60 5.50
#